data_a82866a3bf9aaafbe9ecfe7f9ccfe8bd
#
_entry.id   a82866a3bf9aaafbe9ecfe7f9ccfe8bd
#
_cell.length_a   1.000
_cell.length_b   1.000
_cell.length_c   1.000
_cell.angle_alpha   90.00
_cell.angle_beta   90.00
_cell.angle_gamma   90.00
#
_symmetry.space_group_name_H-M   'P 1'
#
loop_
_entity.id
_entity.type
_entity.pdbx_description
1 polymer ?
#
loop_
_entity_poly.entity_id
_entity_poly.type
_entity_poly.pdbx_seq_one_letter_code
_entity_poly.pdbx_strand_id
1 'polypeptide(L)'
;MKDNNKIIGIIALSALKGIGPAFVKKVVSNSTFENTNLIQEIKEITTANNKPFNDDTIYEAVETAKEIIYSCKEEGITIIELTNSDYPTLLKEIKDPPSVIYCKGNLDLLYNKTVCIIGTREPNENAVKISERIGSFYSNTNWAICNGLAEGVDNFSIKSNEKIHNKVIGILAGGLNYNTKKTLLKKTAENAEKTIESGGLLISEMPPDKKEDTFTVVKSCRIQAGLSNGLILIQSSLDGGSRFTTKSFCETQRPIAVINPVQSDFDLPTYNANKEIILNSKKGLSKFTELKEDKIQTSKIFVIKSKDDYTEFENLMTNRPKNIEQSNTTLFG
;
A
#
# COMPACT_ATOMS: atom_id res chain seq x y z
N MET A 1 -21.40 8.56 19.01
CA MET A 1 -21.35 9.94 18.49
C MET A 1 -19.93 10.52 18.45
N LYS A 2 -19.10 10.37 19.52
CA LYS A 2 -17.72 10.90 19.55
C LYS A 2 -16.80 10.35 18.46
N ASP A 3 -16.78 9.03 18.22
CA ASP A 3 -15.95 8.41 17.19
C ASP A 3 -16.28 8.88 15.77
N ASN A 4 -17.55 9.26 15.53
CA ASN A 4 -17.97 9.71 14.22
C ASN A 4 -17.44 11.13 13.88
N ASN A 5 -17.35 12.03 14.86
CA ASN A 5 -16.84 13.40 14.65
C ASN A 5 -15.35 13.38 14.30
N LYS A 6 -14.56 12.51 14.92
CA LYS A 6 -13.15 12.36 14.62
C LYS A 6 -12.91 11.92 13.17
N ILE A 7 -13.64 10.89 12.72
CA ILE A 7 -13.54 10.40 11.34
C ILE A 7 -13.98 11.49 10.35
N ILE A 8 -15.10 12.21 10.62
CA ILE A 8 -15.55 13.34 9.81
C ILE A 8 -14.46 14.41 9.73
N GLY A 9 -13.87 14.81 10.87
CA GLY A 9 -12.83 15.83 10.92
C GLY A 9 -11.59 15.47 10.12
N ILE A 10 -11.14 14.21 10.21
CA ILE A 10 -9.98 13.71 9.46
C ILE A 10 -10.25 13.70 7.95
N ILE A 11 -11.41 13.21 7.54
CA ILE A 11 -11.79 13.18 6.11
C ILE A 11 -11.94 14.60 5.58
N ALA A 12 -12.63 15.48 6.31
CA ALA A 12 -12.81 16.88 5.92
C ALA A 12 -11.46 17.62 5.79
N LEU A 13 -10.55 17.47 6.75
CA LEU A 13 -9.19 18.02 6.63
C LEU A 13 -8.46 17.49 5.40
N SER A 14 -8.58 16.19 5.14
CA SER A 14 -7.92 15.55 3.98
C SER A 14 -8.48 16.02 2.64
N ALA A 15 -9.71 16.51 2.61
CA ALA A 15 -10.37 17.06 1.42
C ALA A 15 -9.95 18.51 1.12
N LEU A 16 -9.45 19.26 2.10
CA LEU A 16 -9.05 20.65 1.93
C LEU A 16 -7.80 20.76 1.04
N LYS A 17 -7.86 21.63 0.05
CA LYS A 17 -6.77 21.84 -0.93
C LYS A 17 -5.48 22.27 -0.24
N GLY A 18 -4.39 21.54 -0.50
CA GLY A 18 -3.07 21.83 0.09
C GLY A 18 -2.86 21.27 1.51
N ILE A 19 -3.82 20.51 2.02
CA ILE A 19 -3.67 19.66 3.20
C ILE A 19 -3.27 18.26 2.74
N GLY A 20 -2.08 17.83 3.11
CA GLY A 20 -1.57 16.48 2.79
C GLY A 20 -1.53 15.56 4.02
N PRO A 21 -1.30 14.25 3.83
CA PRO A 21 -1.28 13.27 4.91
C PRO A 21 -0.33 13.61 6.06
N ALA A 22 0.85 14.17 5.77
CA ALA A 22 1.81 14.60 6.80
C ALA A 22 1.24 15.69 7.73
N PHE A 23 0.47 16.64 7.18
CA PHE A 23 -0.23 17.62 7.99
C PHE A 23 -1.30 16.97 8.87
N VAL A 24 -2.13 16.12 8.27
CA VAL A 24 -3.20 15.41 9.00
C VAL A 24 -2.60 14.56 10.11
N LYS A 25 -1.52 13.79 9.83
CA LYS A 25 -0.79 13.01 10.84
C LYS A 25 -0.36 13.87 12.03
N LYS A 26 0.25 15.04 11.78
CA LYS A 26 0.68 15.98 12.83
C LYS A 26 -0.49 16.46 13.68
N VAL A 27 -1.60 16.80 13.04
CA VAL A 27 -2.78 17.38 13.70
C VAL A 27 -3.52 16.32 14.52
N VAL A 28 -3.79 15.15 13.92
CA VAL A 28 -4.57 14.07 14.54
C VAL A 28 -3.88 13.51 15.79
N SER A 29 -2.56 13.59 15.86
CA SER A 29 -1.82 13.22 17.08
C SER A 29 -2.07 14.17 18.26
N ASN A 30 -2.57 15.37 18.01
CA ASN A 30 -2.74 16.43 19.00
C ASN A 30 -4.18 16.96 19.15
N SER A 31 -5.13 16.50 18.32
CA SER A 31 -6.51 16.95 18.31
C SER A 31 -7.46 15.76 18.44
N THR A 32 -8.47 15.91 19.26
CA THR A 32 -9.44 14.85 19.57
C THR A 32 -10.72 14.94 18.75
N PHE A 33 -10.96 16.06 18.05
CA PHE A 33 -12.21 16.37 17.35
C PHE A 33 -13.45 16.15 18.25
N GLU A 34 -13.33 16.51 19.52
CA GLU A 34 -14.39 16.34 20.51
C GLU A 34 -15.39 17.50 20.53
N ASN A 35 -15.08 18.60 19.85
CA ASN A 35 -15.90 19.80 19.86
C ASN A 35 -17.24 19.53 19.14
N THR A 36 -18.32 20.04 19.70
CA THR A 36 -19.65 19.98 19.08
C THR A 36 -19.75 20.82 17.79
N ASN A 37 -18.84 21.80 17.64
CA ASN A 37 -18.70 22.62 16.41
C ASN A 37 -17.43 22.24 15.65
N LEU A 38 -17.55 21.23 14.79
CA LEU A 38 -16.45 20.70 14.00
C LEU A 38 -15.85 21.71 13.02
N ILE A 39 -16.70 22.63 12.48
CA ILE A 39 -16.26 23.67 11.55
C ILE A 39 -15.31 24.63 12.26
N GLN A 40 -15.67 25.06 13.46
CA GLN A 40 -14.84 25.95 14.27
C GLN A 40 -13.51 25.29 14.65
N GLU A 41 -13.53 24.02 15.03
CA GLU A 41 -12.33 23.26 15.39
C GLU A 41 -11.38 23.10 14.18
N ILE A 42 -11.89 22.77 13.00
CA ILE A 42 -11.08 22.68 11.77
C ILE A 42 -10.50 24.06 11.41
N LYS A 43 -11.27 25.12 11.56
CA LYS A 43 -10.81 26.50 11.32
C LYS A 43 -9.67 26.90 12.24
N GLU A 44 -9.78 26.61 13.52
CA GLU A 44 -8.73 26.87 14.52
C GLU A 44 -7.45 26.07 14.20
N ILE A 45 -7.58 24.78 13.91
CA ILE A 45 -6.45 23.89 13.52
C ILE A 45 -5.73 24.43 12.29
N THR A 46 -6.47 24.76 11.24
CA THR A 46 -5.89 25.21 9.97
C THR A 46 -5.25 26.60 10.11
N THR A 47 -5.89 27.52 10.83
CA THR A 47 -5.35 28.86 11.12
C THR A 47 -4.07 28.80 11.96
N ALA A 48 -4.07 28.01 13.04
CA ALA A 48 -2.90 27.83 13.90
C ALA A 48 -1.67 27.24 13.18
N ASN A 49 -1.90 26.55 12.04
CA ASN A 49 -0.84 25.98 11.21
C ASN A 49 -0.59 26.80 9.92
N ASN A 50 -0.96 28.08 9.86
CA ASN A 50 -0.77 28.98 8.72
C ASN A 50 -1.41 28.48 7.41
N LYS A 51 -2.54 27.81 7.50
CA LYS A 51 -3.35 27.32 6.35
C LYS A 51 -4.82 27.68 6.57
N PRO A 52 -5.18 28.98 6.64
CA PRO A 52 -6.55 29.39 6.91
C PRO A 52 -7.49 29.07 5.74
N PHE A 53 -8.71 28.66 6.08
CA PHE A 53 -9.83 28.48 5.16
C PHE A 53 -11.03 29.28 5.65
N ASN A 54 -11.92 29.68 4.75
CA ASN A 54 -13.19 30.29 5.11
C ASN A 54 -14.19 29.23 5.59
N ASP A 55 -15.24 29.68 6.26
CA ASP A 55 -16.24 28.77 6.86
C ASP A 55 -16.99 27.97 5.82
N ASP A 56 -17.31 28.56 4.66
CA ASP A 56 -18.02 27.86 3.58
C ASP A 56 -17.20 26.68 3.04
N THR A 57 -15.90 26.88 2.79
CA THR A 57 -15.00 25.80 2.33
C THR A 57 -14.89 24.68 3.36
N ILE A 58 -14.83 25.00 4.64
CA ILE A 58 -14.79 24.00 5.71
C ILE A 58 -16.12 23.28 5.82
N TYR A 59 -17.23 24.03 5.72
CA TYR A 59 -18.58 23.45 5.73
C TYR A 59 -18.76 22.44 4.59
N GLU A 60 -18.42 22.79 3.36
CA GLU A 60 -18.46 21.90 2.20
C GLU A 60 -17.61 20.64 2.42
N ALA A 61 -16.41 20.77 2.98
CA ALA A 61 -15.54 19.62 3.29
C ALA A 61 -16.16 18.70 4.36
N VAL A 62 -16.82 19.26 5.37
CA VAL A 62 -17.52 18.51 6.43
C VAL A 62 -18.74 17.76 5.86
N GLU A 63 -19.57 18.42 5.02
CA GLU A 63 -20.70 17.76 4.39
C GLU A 63 -20.24 16.65 3.43
N THR A 64 -19.21 16.90 2.62
CA THR A 64 -18.59 15.85 1.78
C THR A 64 -18.10 14.67 2.62
N ALA A 65 -17.49 14.90 3.78
CA ALA A 65 -17.04 13.85 4.68
C ALA A 65 -18.22 13.00 5.21
N LYS A 66 -19.34 13.63 5.54
CA LYS A 66 -20.57 12.91 5.96
C LYS A 66 -21.16 12.06 4.84
N GLU A 67 -21.18 12.59 3.61
CA GLU A 67 -21.62 11.83 2.43
C GLU A 67 -20.73 10.61 2.17
N ILE A 68 -19.41 10.76 2.28
CA ILE A 68 -18.45 9.65 2.17
C ILE A 68 -18.73 8.58 3.22
N ILE A 69 -18.94 8.95 4.48
CA ILE A 69 -19.22 7.99 5.56
C ILE A 69 -20.54 7.27 5.31
N TYR A 70 -21.56 7.99 4.84
CA TYR A 70 -22.83 7.39 4.48
C TYR A 70 -22.66 6.37 3.35
N SER A 71 -21.98 6.74 2.26
CA SER A 71 -21.70 5.84 1.13
C SER A 71 -20.89 4.60 1.59
N CYS A 72 -19.92 4.76 2.46
CA CYS A 72 -19.17 3.64 3.02
C CYS A 72 -20.08 2.66 3.76
N LYS A 73 -21.00 3.17 4.56
CA LYS A 73 -21.94 2.34 5.33
C LYS A 73 -22.86 1.51 4.42
N GLU A 74 -23.42 2.13 3.38
CA GLU A 74 -24.29 1.46 2.41
C GLU A 74 -23.55 0.35 1.63
N GLU A 75 -22.26 0.55 1.35
CA GLU A 75 -21.43 -0.37 0.55
C GLU A 75 -20.65 -1.39 1.40
N GLY A 76 -20.85 -1.42 2.73
CA GLY A 76 -20.12 -2.32 3.63
C GLY A 76 -18.62 -2.03 3.69
N ILE A 77 -18.23 -0.76 3.53
CA ILE A 77 -16.84 -0.29 3.58
C ILE A 77 -16.53 0.20 4.99
N THR A 78 -15.53 -0.38 5.62
CA THR A 78 -15.03 0.04 6.94
C THR A 78 -13.99 1.15 6.76
N ILE A 79 -14.12 2.21 7.56
CA ILE A 79 -13.18 3.35 7.58
C ILE A 79 -12.26 3.19 8.79
N ILE A 80 -10.94 3.15 8.57
CA ILE A 80 -9.95 3.06 9.63
C ILE A 80 -9.02 4.27 9.53
N GLU A 81 -9.02 5.11 10.55
CA GLU A 81 -8.20 6.32 10.59
C GLU A 81 -6.84 6.04 11.27
N LEU A 82 -5.84 6.89 11.01
CA LEU A 82 -4.43 6.69 11.35
C LEU A 82 -4.15 6.44 12.84
N THR A 83 -5.00 6.92 13.77
CA THR A 83 -4.81 6.75 15.22
C THR A 83 -5.65 5.60 15.79
N ASN A 84 -6.49 4.99 14.97
CA ASN A 84 -7.25 3.81 15.36
C ASN A 84 -6.31 2.65 15.71
N SER A 85 -6.65 1.85 16.72
CA SER A 85 -5.89 0.65 17.13
C SER A 85 -5.75 -0.38 16.01
N ASP A 86 -6.75 -0.47 15.14
CA ASP A 86 -6.79 -1.43 14.03
C ASP A 86 -6.02 -0.94 12.79
N TYR A 87 -5.49 0.31 12.82
CA TYR A 87 -4.67 0.81 11.72
C TYR A 87 -3.34 0.05 11.67
N PRO A 88 -2.97 -0.54 10.50
CA PRO A 88 -1.81 -1.42 10.41
C PRO A 88 -0.51 -0.75 10.85
N THR A 89 0.17 -1.33 11.84
CA THR A 89 1.41 -0.78 12.41
C THR A 89 2.48 -0.54 11.33
N LEU A 90 2.65 -1.51 10.42
CA LEU A 90 3.62 -1.39 9.34
C LEU A 90 3.32 -0.24 8.38
N LEU A 91 2.04 0.06 8.14
CA LEU A 91 1.62 1.17 7.32
C LEU A 91 1.83 2.52 8.03
N LYS A 92 1.69 2.54 9.35
CA LYS A 92 1.92 3.73 10.17
C LYS A 92 3.40 4.17 10.19
N GLU A 93 4.32 3.21 9.97
CA GLU A 93 5.77 3.45 9.96
C GLU A 93 6.28 4.17 8.71
N ILE A 94 5.57 4.11 7.57
CA ILE A 94 6.05 4.78 6.36
C ILE A 94 6.04 6.30 6.51
N LYS A 95 6.83 6.98 5.69
CA LYS A 95 6.99 8.44 5.73
C LYS A 95 5.68 9.20 5.54
N ASP A 96 4.80 8.70 4.68
CA ASP A 96 3.54 9.32 4.27
C ASP A 96 2.37 8.32 4.39
N PRO A 97 2.01 7.89 5.63
CA PRO A 97 0.90 6.98 5.81
C PRO A 97 -0.44 7.66 5.47
N PRO A 98 -1.39 6.96 4.84
CA PRO A 98 -2.74 7.47 4.64
C PRO A 98 -3.38 7.92 5.94
N SER A 99 -4.02 9.10 5.95
CA SER A 99 -4.78 9.57 7.11
C SER A 99 -5.98 8.70 7.44
N VAL A 100 -6.55 8.10 6.39
CA VAL A 100 -7.68 7.18 6.42
C VAL A 100 -7.43 6.10 5.38
N ILE A 101 -7.79 4.86 5.71
CA ILE A 101 -7.92 3.75 4.76
C ILE A 101 -9.37 3.28 4.73
N TYR A 102 -9.85 3.03 3.54
CA TYR A 102 -11.15 2.42 3.26
C TYR A 102 -10.92 0.94 3.01
N CYS A 103 -11.66 0.07 3.72
CA CYS A 103 -11.46 -1.37 3.72
C CYS A 103 -12.78 -2.09 3.38
N LYS A 104 -12.74 -3.08 2.48
CA LYS A 104 -13.88 -3.95 2.15
C LYS A 104 -13.43 -5.40 2.15
N GLY A 105 -14.15 -6.29 2.84
CA GLY A 105 -13.84 -7.71 2.96
C GLY A 105 -13.32 -8.12 4.32
N ASN A 106 -12.41 -9.08 4.38
CA ASN A 106 -11.93 -9.70 5.62
C ASN A 106 -10.86 -8.85 6.33
N LEU A 107 -11.27 -8.09 7.35
CA LEU A 107 -10.38 -7.21 8.13
C LEU A 107 -9.31 -7.96 8.93
N ASP A 108 -9.50 -9.25 9.24
CA ASP A 108 -8.49 -10.02 9.98
C ASP A 108 -7.16 -10.11 9.21
N LEU A 109 -7.19 -9.95 7.91
CA LEU A 109 -6.00 -9.92 7.07
C LEU A 109 -5.06 -8.73 7.35
N LEU A 110 -5.55 -7.66 8.01
CA LEU A 110 -4.71 -6.54 8.45
C LEU A 110 -3.65 -6.94 9.48
N TYR A 111 -3.87 -8.05 10.19
CA TYR A 111 -2.95 -8.56 11.22
C TYR A 111 -2.02 -9.67 10.71
N ASN A 112 -2.17 -10.07 9.44
CA ASN A 112 -1.33 -11.10 8.86
C ASN A 112 0.07 -10.59 8.50
N LYS A 113 1.05 -11.48 8.56
CA LYS A 113 2.31 -11.27 7.84
C LYS A 113 2.00 -11.17 6.34
N THR A 114 2.57 -10.20 5.67
CA THR A 114 2.20 -9.87 4.30
C THR A 114 3.44 -9.77 3.41
N VAL A 115 3.40 -10.39 2.24
CA VAL A 115 4.41 -10.28 1.19
C VAL A 115 3.84 -9.54 -0.02
N CYS A 116 4.58 -8.54 -0.51
CA CYS A 116 4.23 -7.85 -1.76
C CYS A 116 4.85 -8.61 -2.95
N ILE A 117 4.04 -9.01 -3.93
CA ILE A 117 4.49 -9.69 -5.14
C ILE A 117 4.05 -8.87 -6.34
N ILE A 118 5.02 -8.36 -7.10
CA ILE A 118 4.77 -7.46 -8.23
C ILE A 118 5.63 -7.78 -9.44
N GLY A 119 5.26 -7.19 -10.58
CA GLY A 119 6.03 -7.27 -11.82
C GLY A 119 5.36 -6.59 -13.00
N THR A 120 5.71 -7.02 -14.19
CA THR A 120 5.12 -6.53 -15.44
C THR A 120 3.66 -6.95 -15.60
N ARG A 121 2.91 -6.16 -16.35
CA ARG A 121 1.54 -6.51 -16.77
C ARG A 121 1.51 -7.56 -17.89
N GLU A 122 2.63 -7.74 -18.59
CA GLU A 122 2.79 -8.70 -19.69
C GLU A 122 3.95 -9.67 -19.38
N PRO A 123 3.77 -10.59 -18.41
CA PRO A 123 4.78 -11.58 -18.07
C PRO A 123 4.91 -12.65 -19.16
N ASN A 124 6.15 -13.12 -19.38
CA ASN A 124 6.35 -14.29 -20.20
C ASN A 124 5.91 -15.58 -19.47
N GLU A 125 5.89 -16.72 -20.17
CA GLU A 125 5.40 -17.98 -19.60
C GLU A 125 6.15 -18.42 -18.34
N ASN A 126 7.45 -18.20 -18.27
CA ASN A 126 8.23 -18.54 -17.08
C ASN A 126 7.88 -17.65 -15.90
N ALA A 127 7.71 -16.34 -16.12
CA ALA A 127 7.28 -15.40 -15.09
C ALA A 127 5.86 -15.72 -14.58
N VAL A 128 4.94 -16.15 -15.46
CA VAL A 128 3.61 -16.64 -15.06
C VAL A 128 3.74 -17.82 -14.09
N LYS A 129 4.47 -18.87 -14.50
CA LYS A 129 4.68 -20.09 -13.67
C LYS A 129 5.36 -19.76 -12.33
N ILE A 130 6.32 -18.83 -12.33
CA ILE A 130 7.01 -18.39 -11.13
C ILE A 130 6.04 -17.61 -10.22
N SER A 131 5.22 -16.71 -10.75
CA SER A 131 4.23 -15.94 -10.00
C SER A 131 3.23 -16.83 -9.27
N GLU A 132 2.62 -17.79 -9.99
CA GLU A 132 1.67 -18.75 -9.42
C GLU A 132 2.30 -19.63 -8.33
N ARG A 133 3.53 -20.12 -8.56
CA ARG A 133 4.25 -20.94 -7.59
C ARG A 133 4.61 -20.18 -6.32
N ILE A 134 5.11 -18.95 -6.44
CA ILE A 134 5.47 -18.13 -5.30
C ILE A 134 4.21 -17.72 -4.52
N GLY A 135 3.17 -17.30 -5.23
CA GLY A 135 1.88 -16.98 -4.61
C GLY A 135 1.31 -18.15 -3.84
N SER A 136 1.30 -19.34 -4.44
CA SER A 136 0.85 -20.57 -3.76
C SER A 136 1.70 -20.92 -2.54
N PHE A 137 3.02 -20.75 -2.59
CA PHE A 137 3.89 -20.98 -1.44
C PHE A 137 3.51 -20.09 -0.26
N TYR A 138 3.43 -18.76 -0.46
CA TYR A 138 3.13 -17.83 0.62
C TYR A 138 1.68 -17.98 1.13
N SER A 139 0.72 -18.20 0.26
CA SER A 139 -0.66 -18.48 0.68
C SER A 139 -0.77 -19.71 1.59
N ASN A 140 -0.01 -20.78 1.28
CA ASN A 140 0.01 -22.02 2.05
C ASN A 140 0.80 -21.90 3.36
N THR A 141 1.74 -20.96 3.48
CA THR A 141 2.55 -20.73 4.69
C THR A 141 2.00 -19.65 5.62
N ASN A 142 0.72 -19.35 5.50
CA ASN A 142 -0.01 -18.38 6.34
C ASN A 142 0.38 -16.91 6.16
N TRP A 143 0.91 -16.54 4.99
CA TRP A 143 1.13 -15.16 4.61
C TRP A 143 -0.04 -14.62 3.79
N ALA A 144 -0.32 -13.34 3.92
CA ALA A 144 -1.16 -12.62 2.97
C ALA A 144 -0.31 -12.13 1.79
N ILE A 145 -0.89 -12.19 0.57
CA ILE A 145 -0.28 -11.66 -0.64
C ILE A 145 -0.85 -10.27 -0.89
N CYS A 146 0.01 -9.28 -1.05
CA CYS A 146 -0.37 -7.88 -1.29
C CYS A 146 0.10 -7.42 -2.66
N ASN A 147 -0.78 -6.81 -3.46
CA ASN A 147 -0.42 -6.09 -4.69
C ASN A 147 -1.58 -5.20 -5.17
N GLY A 148 -1.45 -4.64 -6.38
CA GLY A 148 -2.43 -3.73 -6.97
C GLY A 148 -3.59 -4.42 -7.71
N LEU A 149 -3.66 -5.74 -7.73
CA LEU A 149 -4.64 -6.54 -8.49
C LEU A 149 -4.65 -6.23 -10.00
N ALA A 150 -3.54 -5.71 -10.53
CA ALA A 150 -3.42 -5.41 -11.96
C ALA A 150 -3.32 -6.69 -12.81
N GLU A 151 -3.35 -6.54 -14.12
CA GLU A 151 -3.01 -7.62 -15.05
C GLU A 151 -1.58 -8.09 -14.86
N GLY A 152 -1.27 -9.28 -15.35
CA GLY A 152 0.07 -9.83 -15.34
C GLY A 152 0.48 -10.44 -14.01
N VAL A 153 1.68 -10.12 -13.52
CA VAL A 153 2.27 -10.72 -12.33
C VAL A 153 1.35 -10.61 -11.11
N ASP A 154 0.72 -9.47 -10.89
CA ASP A 154 -0.22 -9.27 -9.78
C ASP A 154 -1.32 -10.33 -9.82
N ASN A 155 -1.99 -10.46 -10.97
CA ASN A 155 -3.09 -11.42 -11.16
C ASN A 155 -2.63 -12.89 -11.05
N PHE A 156 -1.44 -13.22 -11.56
CA PHE A 156 -0.95 -14.61 -11.49
C PHE A 156 -0.44 -14.98 -10.10
N SER A 157 0.08 -14.04 -9.34
CA SER A 157 0.59 -14.30 -7.98
C SER A 157 -0.50 -14.55 -6.94
N ILE A 158 -1.74 -14.10 -7.19
CA ILE A 158 -2.85 -14.24 -6.23
C ILE A 158 -3.71 -15.47 -6.47
N LYS A 159 -3.41 -16.29 -7.48
CA LYS A 159 -4.24 -17.44 -7.86
C LYS A 159 -3.44 -18.70 -8.10
N SER A 160 -4.13 -19.84 -8.04
CA SER A 160 -3.66 -21.15 -8.48
C SER A 160 -4.83 -21.90 -9.13
N ASN A 161 -4.59 -22.47 -10.31
CA ASN A 161 -5.64 -23.15 -11.08
C ASN A 161 -6.93 -22.32 -11.21
N GLU A 162 -6.80 -21.07 -11.60
CA GLU A 162 -7.88 -20.08 -11.75
C GLU A 162 -8.64 -19.68 -10.46
N LYS A 163 -8.30 -20.24 -9.31
CA LYS A 163 -8.89 -19.86 -8.01
C LYS A 163 -8.01 -18.84 -7.29
N ILE A 164 -8.62 -17.76 -6.86
CA ILE A 164 -7.95 -16.75 -6.01
C ILE A 164 -7.69 -17.35 -4.62
N HIS A 165 -6.53 -17.06 -4.06
CA HIS A 165 -6.20 -17.40 -2.68
C HIS A 165 -7.05 -16.60 -1.70
N ASN A 166 -7.37 -17.17 -0.54
CA ASN A 166 -8.20 -16.52 0.49
C ASN A 166 -7.44 -15.49 1.33
N LYS A 167 -6.12 -15.38 1.19
CA LYS A 167 -5.28 -14.41 1.91
C LYS A 167 -4.67 -13.42 0.95
N VAL A 168 -5.52 -12.69 0.24
CA VAL A 168 -5.12 -11.63 -0.68
C VAL A 168 -5.55 -10.27 -0.14
N ILE A 169 -4.63 -9.31 -0.16
CA ILE A 169 -4.89 -7.90 0.16
C ILE A 169 -4.67 -7.09 -1.12
N GLY A 170 -5.77 -6.64 -1.73
CA GLY A 170 -5.74 -5.79 -2.91
C GLY A 170 -5.64 -4.31 -2.55
N ILE A 171 -4.60 -3.62 -3.03
CA ILE A 171 -4.42 -2.16 -2.83
C ILE A 171 -4.87 -1.44 -4.08
N LEU A 172 -5.99 -0.74 -3.99
CA LEU A 172 -6.66 -0.13 -5.13
C LEU A 172 -6.35 1.36 -5.24
N ALA A 173 -6.13 1.81 -6.47
CA ALA A 173 -5.84 3.20 -6.78
C ALA A 173 -7.09 4.08 -6.82
N GLY A 174 -8.25 3.49 -7.12
CA GLY A 174 -9.57 4.12 -7.05
C GLY A 174 -10.34 3.71 -5.81
N GLY A 175 -11.52 4.29 -5.63
CA GLY A 175 -12.43 3.99 -4.52
C GLY A 175 -13.08 2.62 -4.63
N LEU A 176 -13.57 2.10 -3.51
CA LEU A 176 -14.07 0.73 -3.38
C LEU A 176 -15.51 0.52 -3.91
N ASN A 177 -16.14 1.57 -4.45
CA ASN A 177 -17.44 1.50 -5.10
C ASN A 177 -17.33 1.20 -6.62
N TYR A 178 -16.44 0.26 -6.96
CA TYR A 178 -16.05 -0.03 -8.35
C TYR A 178 -17.15 -0.68 -9.16
N ASN A 179 -18.07 -1.41 -8.55
CA ASN A 179 -19.17 -2.08 -9.27
C ASN A 179 -20.18 -1.07 -9.82
N THR A 180 -20.57 -0.08 -9.04
CA THR A 180 -21.57 0.92 -9.39
C THR A 180 -20.99 2.16 -10.04
N LYS A 181 -19.87 2.67 -9.55
CA LYS A 181 -19.25 3.95 -9.99
C LYS A 181 -18.12 3.80 -10.99
N LYS A 182 -17.72 2.56 -11.32
CA LYS A 182 -16.64 2.29 -12.29
C LYS A 182 -15.34 3.03 -11.91
N THR A 183 -14.94 2.90 -10.66
CA THR A 183 -13.78 3.62 -10.09
C THR A 183 -12.44 3.01 -10.49
N LEU A 184 -12.44 1.78 -11.02
CA LEU A 184 -11.26 0.99 -11.41
C LEU A 184 -11.30 0.61 -12.88
N LEU A 185 -10.15 0.27 -13.46
CA LEU A 185 -10.06 -0.42 -14.75
C LEU A 185 -10.78 -1.77 -14.67
N LYS A 186 -11.39 -2.18 -15.78
CA LYS A 186 -12.24 -3.38 -15.87
C LYS A 186 -11.56 -4.62 -15.26
N LYS A 187 -10.31 -4.91 -15.64
CA LYS A 187 -9.60 -6.11 -15.17
C LYS A 187 -9.28 -6.07 -13.69
N THR A 188 -8.87 -4.90 -13.18
CA THR A 188 -8.64 -4.67 -11.75
C THR A 188 -9.94 -4.85 -10.95
N ALA A 189 -11.07 -4.35 -11.46
CA ALA A 189 -12.39 -4.54 -10.83
C ALA A 189 -12.81 -6.01 -10.79
N GLU A 190 -12.58 -6.77 -11.87
CA GLU A 190 -12.84 -8.21 -11.91
C GLU A 190 -11.99 -8.98 -10.88
N ASN A 191 -10.70 -8.64 -10.76
CA ASN A 191 -9.81 -9.25 -9.76
C ASN A 191 -10.20 -8.86 -8.33
N ALA A 192 -10.65 -7.61 -8.12
CA ALA A 192 -11.13 -7.12 -6.83
C ALA A 192 -12.38 -7.89 -6.38
N GLU A 193 -13.37 -8.09 -7.27
CA GLU A 193 -14.56 -8.86 -6.94
C GLU A 193 -14.23 -10.30 -6.56
N LYS A 194 -13.44 -11.00 -7.38
CA LYS A 194 -12.97 -12.36 -7.08
C LYS A 194 -12.18 -12.45 -5.78
N THR A 195 -11.42 -11.39 -5.43
CA THR A 195 -10.70 -11.33 -4.16
C THR A 195 -11.67 -11.29 -2.98
N ILE A 196 -12.73 -10.49 -3.05
CA ILE A 196 -13.79 -10.46 -2.03
C ILE A 196 -14.50 -11.80 -1.92
N GLU A 197 -14.93 -12.37 -3.06
CA GLU A 197 -15.60 -13.70 -3.12
C GLU A 197 -14.74 -14.81 -2.48
N SER A 198 -13.42 -14.70 -2.58
CA SER A 198 -12.47 -15.67 -1.99
C SER A 198 -12.13 -15.41 -0.52
N GLY A 199 -12.74 -14.39 0.12
CA GLY A 199 -12.48 -14.03 1.52
C GLY A 199 -11.26 -13.14 1.72
N GLY A 200 -10.82 -12.43 0.68
CA GLY A 200 -9.73 -11.45 0.74
C GLY A 200 -10.16 -10.08 1.27
N LEU A 201 -9.25 -9.12 1.21
CA LEU A 201 -9.41 -7.74 1.67
C LEU A 201 -9.03 -6.76 0.58
N LEU A 202 -9.84 -5.74 0.36
CA LEU A 202 -9.52 -4.60 -0.48
C LEU A 202 -9.26 -3.36 0.38
N ILE A 203 -8.24 -2.60 0.03
CA ILE A 203 -7.87 -1.36 0.71
C ILE A 203 -7.66 -0.25 -0.32
N SER A 204 -8.21 0.93 -0.04
CA SER A 204 -7.92 2.14 -0.78
C SER A 204 -7.73 3.33 0.16
N GLU A 205 -6.93 4.30 -0.23
CA GLU A 205 -6.86 5.63 0.39
C GLU A 205 -7.88 6.59 -0.20
N MET A 206 -8.45 6.22 -1.36
CA MET A 206 -9.38 7.09 -2.09
C MET A 206 -10.80 6.95 -1.55
N PRO A 207 -11.58 8.05 -1.50
CA PRO A 207 -13.02 7.98 -1.20
C PRO A 207 -13.73 6.98 -2.11
N PRO A 208 -14.86 6.38 -1.66
CA PRO A 208 -15.50 5.23 -2.34
C PRO A 208 -15.78 5.43 -3.83
N ASP A 209 -16.17 6.64 -4.24
CA ASP A 209 -16.57 6.96 -5.60
C ASP A 209 -15.46 7.58 -6.47
N LYS A 210 -14.27 7.75 -5.91
CA LYS A 210 -13.14 8.37 -6.63
C LYS A 210 -12.60 7.43 -7.71
N LYS A 211 -12.62 7.89 -8.96
CA LYS A 211 -11.99 7.15 -10.08
C LYS A 211 -10.47 7.20 -9.97
N GLU A 212 -9.83 6.08 -10.33
CA GLU A 212 -8.38 6.00 -10.42
C GLU A 212 -7.86 6.86 -11.59
N ASP A 213 -6.65 7.35 -11.42
CA ASP A 213 -5.87 8.05 -12.42
C ASP A 213 -4.37 7.71 -12.23
N THR A 214 -3.52 8.18 -13.13
CA THR A 214 -2.08 7.89 -13.07
C THR A 214 -1.45 8.31 -11.73
N PHE A 215 -1.91 9.43 -11.16
CA PHE A 215 -1.39 9.92 -9.88
C PHE A 215 -1.81 9.00 -8.73
N THR A 216 -3.08 8.59 -8.66
CA THR A 216 -3.58 7.70 -7.60
C THR A 216 -2.98 6.30 -7.70
N VAL A 217 -2.71 5.80 -8.93
CA VAL A 217 -1.99 4.53 -9.15
C VAL A 217 -0.58 4.59 -8.56
N VAL A 218 0.21 5.62 -8.87
CA VAL A 218 1.54 5.78 -8.28
C VAL A 218 1.48 5.98 -6.77
N LYS A 219 0.51 6.76 -6.30
CA LYS A 219 0.31 7.03 -4.86
C LYS A 219 -0.04 5.76 -4.07
N SER A 220 -0.80 4.84 -4.64
CA SER A 220 -1.17 3.57 -3.98
C SER A 220 0.02 2.63 -3.74
N CYS A 221 1.08 2.74 -4.53
CA CYS A 221 2.28 1.89 -4.40
C CYS A 221 2.92 1.95 -3.01
N ARG A 222 2.86 3.13 -2.32
CA ARG A 222 3.41 3.25 -0.97
C ARG A 222 2.61 2.48 0.07
N ILE A 223 1.32 2.25 -0.18
CA ILE A 223 0.46 1.46 0.70
C ILE A 223 0.82 -0.02 0.60
N GLN A 224 1.09 -0.52 -0.62
CA GLN A 224 1.61 -1.87 -0.83
C GLN A 224 2.93 -2.07 -0.05
N ALA A 225 3.85 -1.12 -0.15
CA ALA A 225 5.08 -1.13 0.63
C ALA A 225 4.79 -1.01 2.13
N GLY A 226 3.86 -0.16 2.54
CA GLY A 226 3.48 0.07 3.93
C GLY A 226 2.90 -1.15 4.63
N LEU A 227 2.13 -1.98 3.93
CA LEU A 227 1.47 -3.15 4.51
C LEU A 227 2.34 -4.41 4.50
N SER A 228 3.39 -4.47 3.70
CA SER A 228 4.11 -5.73 3.46
C SER A 228 5.44 -5.81 4.20
N ASN A 229 5.80 -7.00 4.65
CA ASN A 229 7.05 -7.31 5.35
C ASN A 229 8.26 -7.34 4.40
N GLY A 230 8.04 -7.58 3.11
CA GLY A 230 9.05 -7.57 2.06
C GLY A 230 8.42 -7.58 0.68
N LEU A 231 9.26 -7.36 -0.33
CA LEU A 231 8.88 -7.28 -1.74
C LEU A 231 9.54 -8.42 -2.52
N ILE A 232 8.78 -9.02 -3.44
CA ILE A 232 9.31 -9.93 -4.48
C ILE A 232 9.01 -9.32 -5.85
N LEU A 233 10.07 -8.95 -6.58
CA LEU A 233 10.00 -8.50 -7.97
C LEU A 233 10.18 -9.70 -8.90
N ILE A 234 9.11 -10.09 -9.62
CA ILE A 234 9.14 -11.26 -10.50
C ILE A 234 9.84 -10.94 -11.82
N GLN A 235 9.29 -10.03 -12.60
CA GLN A 235 9.81 -9.63 -13.92
C GLN A 235 9.53 -8.15 -14.16
N SER A 236 10.56 -7.38 -14.54
CA SER A 236 10.39 -5.98 -14.94
C SER A 236 11.46 -5.51 -15.92
N SER A 237 11.06 -4.70 -16.91
CA SER A 237 11.96 -3.80 -17.63
C SER A 237 12.36 -2.62 -16.75
N LEU A 238 13.40 -1.86 -17.15
CA LEU A 238 13.87 -0.70 -16.38
C LEU A 238 12.86 0.44 -16.32
N ASP A 239 12.00 0.57 -17.31
CA ASP A 239 10.91 1.56 -17.40
C ASP A 239 9.57 1.03 -16.89
N GLY A 240 9.54 -0.21 -16.40
CA GLY A 240 8.34 -0.89 -15.92
C GLY A 240 7.67 -0.19 -14.73
N GLY A 241 6.33 -0.24 -14.67
CA GLY A 241 5.53 0.39 -13.62
C GLY A 241 5.82 -0.11 -12.20
N SER A 242 6.33 -1.34 -12.06
CA SER A 242 6.77 -1.93 -10.78
C SER A 242 7.87 -1.14 -10.08
N ARG A 243 8.58 -0.23 -10.81
CA ARG A 243 9.57 0.69 -10.23
C ARG A 243 8.99 1.57 -9.12
N PHE A 244 7.71 1.96 -9.20
CA PHE A 244 7.09 2.84 -8.20
C PHE A 244 6.86 2.13 -6.86
N THR A 245 6.39 0.88 -6.89
CA THR A 245 6.26 0.07 -5.67
C THR A 245 7.65 -0.28 -5.11
N THR A 246 8.61 -0.65 -5.98
CA THR A 246 10.00 -0.92 -5.56
C THR A 246 10.63 0.32 -4.95
N LYS A 247 10.40 1.52 -5.52
CA LYS A 247 10.84 2.81 -4.96
C LYS A 247 10.35 3.00 -3.54
N SER A 248 9.06 2.77 -3.31
CA SER A 248 8.45 2.89 -1.98
C SER A 248 9.05 1.89 -0.97
N PHE A 249 9.38 0.67 -1.41
CA PHE A 249 10.10 -0.31 -0.57
C PHE A 249 11.52 0.13 -0.26
N CYS A 250 12.22 0.73 -1.21
CA CYS A 250 13.58 1.25 -0.98
C CYS A 250 13.64 2.29 0.15
N GLU A 251 12.54 2.98 0.43
CA GLU A 251 12.44 3.95 1.53
C GLU A 251 12.08 3.30 2.88
N THR A 252 11.96 1.97 2.92
CA THR A 252 11.70 1.17 4.13
C THR A 252 12.92 0.33 4.50
N GLN A 253 13.01 -0.10 5.76
CA GLN A 253 14.04 -1.05 6.22
C GLN A 253 13.63 -2.50 5.99
N ARG A 254 12.91 -2.80 4.89
CA ARG A 254 12.36 -4.11 4.58
C ARG A 254 13.14 -4.76 3.45
N PRO A 255 13.26 -6.10 3.41
CA PRO A 255 14.01 -6.79 2.37
C PRO A 255 13.27 -6.74 1.03
N ILE A 256 14.05 -6.72 -0.05
CA ILE A 256 13.59 -6.81 -1.43
C ILE A 256 14.22 -8.05 -2.04
N ALA A 257 13.39 -8.95 -2.55
CA ALA A 257 13.84 -10.08 -3.35
C ALA A 257 13.60 -9.82 -4.84
N VAL A 258 14.50 -10.34 -5.65
CA VAL A 258 14.43 -10.25 -7.12
C VAL A 258 14.59 -11.64 -7.69
N ILE A 259 13.69 -12.02 -8.61
CA ILE A 259 13.82 -13.31 -9.31
C ILE A 259 15.01 -13.29 -10.27
N ASN A 260 15.87 -14.28 -10.14
CA ASN A 260 16.88 -14.55 -11.15
C ASN A 260 16.20 -15.16 -12.39
N PRO A 261 16.32 -14.54 -13.59
CA PRO A 261 15.73 -15.10 -14.80
C PRO A 261 16.27 -16.51 -15.08
N VAL A 262 15.43 -17.37 -15.63
CA VAL A 262 15.92 -18.65 -16.17
C VAL A 262 16.86 -18.39 -17.36
N GLN A 263 17.75 -19.33 -17.66
CA GLN A 263 18.79 -19.12 -18.67
C GLN A 263 18.25 -18.68 -20.04
N SER A 264 17.11 -19.25 -20.47
CA SER A 264 16.45 -18.86 -21.73
C SER A 264 15.95 -17.41 -21.78
N ASP A 265 15.69 -16.82 -20.62
CA ASP A 265 15.08 -15.50 -20.48
C ASP A 265 16.10 -14.41 -20.12
N PHE A 266 17.35 -14.83 -19.84
CA PHE A 266 18.37 -13.95 -19.27
C PHE A 266 18.60 -12.69 -20.11
N ASP A 267 18.52 -12.79 -21.46
CA ASP A 267 18.77 -11.67 -22.37
C ASP A 267 17.52 -10.89 -22.76
N LEU A 268 16.35 -11.28 -22.25
CA LEU A 268 15.11 -10.56 -22.53
C LEU A 268 15.11 -9.15 -21.92
N PRO A 269 14.78 -8.08 -22.68
CA PRO A 269 14.67 -6.71 -22.16
C PRO A 269 13.69 -6.57 -21.00
N THR A 270 12.67 -7.44 -20.96
CA THR A 270 11.65 -7.50 -19.91
C THR A 270 12.18 -7.89 -18.53
N TYR A 271 13.44 -8.37 -18.44
CA TYR A 271 14.16 -8.66 -17.19
C TYR A 271 15.29 -7.68 -16.90
N ASN A 272 15.42 -6.59 -17.65
CA ASN A 272 16.55 -5.67 -17.46
C ASN A 272 16.62 -5.04 -16.08
N ALA A 273 15.48 -4.81 -15.39
CA ALA A 273 15.48 -4.34 -14.01
C ALA A 273 16.01 -5.42 -13.05
N ASN A 274 15.57 -6.66 -13.23
CA ASN A 274 16.03 -7.80 -12.44
C ASN A 274 17.55 -7.97 -12.56
N LYS A 275 18.07 -8.01 -13.80
CA LYS A 275 19.51 -8.13 -14.08
C LYS A 275 20.32 -7.00 -13.47
N GLU A 276 19.85 -5.76 -13.64
CA GLU A 276 20.53 -4.58 -13.11
C GLU A 276 20.65 -4.64 -11.59
N ILE A 277 19.57 -5.06 -10.89
CA ILE A 277 19.59 -5.19 -9.44
C ILE A 277 20.48 -6.36 -8.99
N ILE A 278 20.44 -7.50 -9.69
CA ILE A 278 21.26 -8.68 -9.36
C ILE A 278 22.76 -8.37 -9.51
N LEU A 279 23.14 -7.69 -10.58
CA LEU A 279 24.54 -7.41 -10.89
C LEU A 279 25.11 -6.24 -10.06
N ASN A 280 24.31 -5.21 -9.84
CA ASN A 280 24.76 -3.93 -9.27
C ASN A 280 24.17 -3.63 -7.89
N SER A 281 23.33 -4.53 -7.34
CA SER A 281 22.77 -4.42 -6.01
C SER A 281 22.10 -3.05 -5.76
N LYS A 282 22.58 -2.26 -4.81
CA LYS A 282 22.03 -0.95 -4.45
C LYS A 282 22.06 0.06 -5.62
N LYS A 283 23.14 0.04 -6.43
CA LYS A 283 23.22 0.85 -7.66
C LYS A 283 22.15 0.44 -8.67
N GLY A 284 21.88 -0.85 -8.79
CA GLY A 284 20.81 -1.37 -9.65
C GLY A 284 19.43 -0.91 -9.21
N LEU A 285 19.14 -0.95 -7.90
CA LEU A 285 17.92 -0.36 -7.34
C LEU A 285 17.84 1.14 -7.60
N SER A 286 18.94 1.89 -7.43
CA SER A 286 19.00 3.32 -7.71
C SER A 286 18.63 3.62 -9.16
N LYS A 287 19.21 2.89 -10.10
CA LYS A 287 18.93 3.04 -11.53
C LYS A 287 17.46 2.72 -11.88
N PHE A 288 16.93 1.62 -11.34
CA PHE A 288 15.55 1.18 -11.59
C PHE A 288 14.51 2.13 -10.98
N THR A 289 14.73 2.61 -9.76
CA THR A 289 13.76 3.41 -9.00
C THR A 289 13.95 4.91 -9.16
N GLU A 290 15.05 5.34 -9.78
CA GLU A 290 15.46 6.75 -9.88
C GLU A 290 15.69 7.42 -8.49
N LEU A 291 15.91 6.61 -7.45
CA LEU A 291 16.31 7.09 -6.13
C LEU A 291 17.83 7.22 -6.05
N LYS A 292 18.32 8.24 -5.37
CA LYS A 292 19.74 8.31 -4.99
C LYS A 292 20.07 7.15 -4.05
N GLU A 293 21.28 6.58 -4.17
CA GLU A 293 21.71 5.43 -3.37
C GLU A 293 21.66 5.67 -1.87
N ASP A 294 21.93 6.91 -1.41
CA ASP A 294 21.85 7.31 -0.01
C ASP A 294 20.41 7.29 0.55
N LYS A 295 19.41 7.30 -0.30
CA LYS A 295 17.98 7.20 0.08
C LYS A 295 17.46 5.77 0.12
N ILE A 296 18.23 4.79 -0.35
CA ILE A 296 17.83 3.39 -0.35
C ILE A 296 18.14 2.79 1.03
N GLN A 297 17.11 2.46 1.79
CA GLN A 297 17.18 1.99 3.18
C GLN A 297 16.87 0.49 3.33
N THR A 298 16.55 -0.22 2.24
CA THR A 298 16.20 -1.66 2.32
C THR A 298 17.24 -2.45 3.13
N SER A 299 16.77 -3.32 4.02
CA SER A 299 17.63 -4.11 4.91
C SER A 299 18.48 -5.14 4.16
N LYS A 300 17.94 -5.71 3.08
CA LYS A 300 18.60 -6.75 2.28
C LYS A 300 18.07 -6.75 0.86
N ILE A 301 18.97 -6.93 -0.10
CA ILE A 301 18.63 -7.32 -1.48
C ILE A 301 18.91 -8.81 -1.59
N PHE A 302 17.90 -9.59 -1.94
CA PHE A 302 17.94 -11.04 -1.99
C PHE A 302 17.66 -11.52 -3.42
N VAL A 303 18.37 -12.55 -3.88
CA VAL A 303 18.18 -13.10 -5.21
C VAL A 303 17.56 -14.50 -5.09
N ILE A 304 16.33 -14.63 -5.56
CA ILE A 304 15.64 -15.94 -5.61
C ILE A 304 16.06 -16.65 -6.88
N LYS A 305 16.74 -17.79 -6.75
CA LYS A 305 17.22 -18.64 -7.86
C LYS A 305 16.41 -19.91 -7.98
N SER A 306 15.87 -20.42 -6.88
CA SER A 306 15.10 -21.64 -6.82
C SER A 306 13.96 -21.54 -5.79
N LYS A 307 13.11 -22.56 -5.72
CA LYS A 307 12.06 -22.67 -4.69
C LYS A 307 12.63 -22.81 -3.27
N ASP A 308 13.86 -23.28 -3.13
CA ASP A 308 14.49 -23.49 -1.82
C ASP A 308 14.80 -22.15 -1.15
N ASP A 309 14.96 -21.08 -1.94
CA ASP A 309 15.22 -19.72 -1.46
C ASP A 309 13.97 -19.05 -0.84
N TYR A 310 12.77 -19.60 -1.05
CA TYR A 310 11.53 -18.97 -0.54
C TYR A 310 11.48 -18.93 0.98
N THR A 311 11.90 -20.02 1.64
CA THR A 311 11.95 -20.10 3.11
C THR A 311 13.02 -19.18 3.69
N GLU A 312 14.17 -19.03 3.00
CA GLU A 312 15.21 -18.09 3.43
C GLU A 312 14.69 -16.65 3.36
N PHE A 313 14.02 -16.27 2.28
CA PHE A 313 13.42 -14.93 2.17
C PHE A 313 12.30 -14.72 3.18
N GLU A 314 11.47 -15.72 3.47
CA GLU A 314 10.47 -15.68 4.54
C GLU A 314 11.11 -15.37 5.90
N ASN A 315 12.24 -16.01 6.21
CA ASN A 315 12.99 -15.74 7.43
C ASN A 315 13.53 -14.30 7.50
N LEU A 316 14.02 -13.76 6.37
CA LEU A 316 14.46 -12.35 6.29
C LEU A 316 13.32 -11.36 6.53
N MET A 317 12.12 -11.65 6.04
CA MET A 317 10.94 -10.82 6.26
C MET A 317 10.44 -10.89 7.71
N THR A 318 10.65 -12.00 8.40
CA THR A 318 10.18 -12.23 9.78
C THR A 318 11.14 -11.63 10.80
N ASN A 319 12.45 -11.77 10.59
CA ASN A 319 13.51 -11.36 11.51
C ASN A 319 13.95 -9.91 11.26
N ARG A 320 13.03 -8.96 11.40
CA ARG A 320 13.38 -7.54 11.30
C ARG A 320 14.29 -7.14 12.46
N PRO A 321 15.36 -6.36 12.20
CA PRO A 321 16.02 -5.67 13.29
C PRO A 321 14.97 -4.76 13.96
N LYS A 322 14.68 -4.99 15.25
CA LYS A 322 13.89 -4.04 16.04
C LYS A 322 14.62 -2.71 15.96
N ASN A 323 13.94 -1.66 15.49
CA ASN A 323 14.45 -0.31 15.68
C ASN A 323 14.73 -0.15 17.18
N ILE A 324 15.99 0.07 17.51
CA ILE A 324 16.35 0.57 18.83
C ILE A 324 15.67 1.94 18.88
N GLU A 325 14.59 2.04 19.63
CA GLU A 325 14.06 3.34 20.04
C GLU A 325 15.26 4.13 20.57
N GLN A 326 15.58 5.22 19.89
CA GLN A 326 16.51 6.19 20.45
C GLN A 326 15.84 6.66 21.74
N SER A 327 16.22 6.03 22.84
CA SER A 327 15.98 6.57 24.17
C SER A 327 16.71 7.91 24.23
N ASN A 328 16.00 8.98 23.92
CA ASN A 328 16.39 10.32 24.31
C ASN A 328 16.34 10.36 25.84
N THR A 329 17.40 9.82 26.44
CA THR A 329 17.75 10.13 27.81
C THR A 329 18.24 11.58 27.77
N THR A 330 17.38 12.51 28.14
CA THR A 330 17.74 13.87 28.48
C THR A 330 18.78 13.82 29.59
N LEU A 331 20.03 13.93 29.21
CA LEU A 331 21.10 14.33 30.10
C LEU A 331 20.98 15.85 30.33
N PHE A 332 20.19 16.24 31.31
CA PHE A 332 20.38 17.46 32.07
C PHE A 332 19.96 17.15 33.51
N GLY A 333 21.00 16.85 34.32
CA GLY A 333 21.02 17.12 35.72
C GLY A 333 21.37 18.59 35.96
#